data_61c4362bc6cc5e29eb810ce56feacdca
#
_entry.id   61c4362bc6cc5e29eb810ce56feacdca
#
_cell.length_a   1.000
_cell.length_b   1.000
_cell.length_c   1.000
_cell.angle_alpha   90.00
_cell.angle_beta   90.00
_cell.angle_gamma   90.00
#
_symmetry.space_group_name_H-M   'P 1'
#
loop_
_entity.id
_entity.type
_entity.pdbx_description
1 polymer ?
#
loop_
_entity_poly.entity_id
_entity_poly.type
_entity_poly.pdbx_seq_one_letter_code
_entity_poly.pdbx_strand_id
1 'polypeptide(L)'
;LHDALPIYYANIASANLPEVLKLEADRMHNLNFSDKEFANEMNVIREERRQRTEDDAGGKMWEQIYLNSFTLPSMKASVIGYMEDLHTLRADDLRAWYKQFYAPNNAVLVIVGDVDAKQTLRTAAGLFGKIPRKSLPERNNLKAEPIKRAPSFAQASSPVTRQPLVATSWRVPALSRLNDKLPYALDVLTDVLAGNTSSRLDKNLVRGKQTALSANAHYDLLSREMPLFGVFGMPAENVSAETLLTQMKSEIKDIADNGISKEELDRIKAQALAGEIYARDSMVSQASLMGRLEARGFKYSDEAAIRRRIQAVTAEEVQKAAQMLTDDRSSTVIIMPESAPPAPADYTAVKKPEKQ
;
A
#
# COMPACT_ATOMS: atom_id res chain seq x y z
N LEU A 1 -0.79 3.33 1.93
CA LEU A 1 -0.99 4.10 3.18
C LEU A 1 -1.54 3.28 4.34
N HIS A 2 -1.87 1.98 4.13
CA HIS A 2 -2.41 1.12 5.20
C HIS A 2 -1.46 0.91 6.37
N ASP A 3 -0.15 1.09 6.16
CA ASP A 3 0.87 0.65 7.10
C ASP A 3 1.52 1.73 7.95
N ALA A 4 1.23 2.98 7.70
CA ALA A 4 1.92 4.10 8.35
C ALA A 4 0.93 5.07 8.98
N LEU A 5 0.36 4.69 10.09
CA LEU A 5 -0.69 5.45 10.75
C LEU A 5 -0.33 5.83 12.16
N PRO A 6 -0.76 7.03 12.56
CA PRO A 6 -1.07 8.21 11.75
C PRO A 6 0.22 8.92 11.29
N ILE A 7 0.18 9.54 10.10
CA ILE A 7 1.28 10.38 9.59
C ILE A 7 0.82 11.83 9.59
N TYR A 8 1.63 12.70 10.16
CA TYR A 8 1.48 14.14 10.09
C TYR A 8 2.64 14.71 9.31
N TYR A 9 2.40 15.57 8.35
CA TYR A 9 3.46 16.23 7.60
C TYR A 9 3.19 17.70 7.40
N ALA A 10 4.25 18.50 7.37
CA ALA A 10 4.22 19.91 7.05
C ALA A 10 5.38 20.24 6.11
N ASN A 11 5.10 20.98 5.05
CA ASN A 11 6.12 21.58 4.19
C ASN A 11 6.12 23.09 4.46
N ILE A 12 7.21 23.59 5.04
CA ILE A 12 7.29 24.94 5.59
C ILE A 12 8.62 25.59 5.26
N ALA A 13 8.70 26.92 5.35
CA ALA A 13 9.98 27.61 5.34
C ALA A 13 10.80 27.26 6.60
N SER A 14 12.12 27.07 6.44
CA SER A 14 13.02 26.69 7.55
C SER A 14 12.96 27.64 8.75
N ALA A 15 12.73 28.93 8.52
CA ALA A 15 12.56 29.92 9.57
C ALA A 15 11.37 29.65 10.51
N ASN A 16 10.33 28.96 10.05
CA ASN A 16 9.13 28.62 10.82
C ASN A 16 9.26 27.30 11.59
N LEU A 17 10.34 26.55 11.40
CA LEU A 17 10.51 25.24 12.03
C LEU A 17 10.39 25.27 13.57
N PRO A 18 10.98 26.23 14.31
CA PRO A 18 10.84 26.28 15.77
C PRO A 18 9.39 26.42 16.23
N GLU A 19 8.57 27.18 15.49
CA GLU A 19 7.16 27.38 15.82
C GLU A 19 6.34 26.12 15.54
N VAL A 20 6.55 25.49 14.38
CA VAL A 20 5.87 24.23 14.03
C VAL A 20 6.25 23.12 15.02
N LEU A 21 7.50 23.02 15.46
CA LEU A 21 7.90 22.06 16.48
C LEU A 21 7.18 22.28 17.82
N LYS A 22 6.91 23.53 18.22
CA LYS A 22 6.12 23.84 19.41
C LYS A 22 4.67 23.38 19.25
N LEU A 23 4.05 23.67 18.09
CA LEU A 23 2.68 23.25 17.80
C LEU A 23 2.55 21.72 17.77
N GLU A 24 3.52 21.01 17.19
CA GLU A 24 3.53 19.56 17.14
C GLU A 24 3.73 18.93 18.54
N ALA A 25 4.60 19.52 19.38
CA ALA A 25 4.78 19.09 20.75
C ALA A 25 3.51 19.32 21.59
N ASP A 26 2.86 20.47 21.42
CA ASP A 26 1.60 20.79 22.04
C ASP A 26 0.49 19.83 21.62
N ARG A 27 0.34 19.59 20.32
CA ARG A 27 -0.61 18.60 19.78
C ARG A 27 -0.37 17.20 20.33
N MET A 28 0.88 16.79 20.53
CA MET A 28 1.20 15.48 21.08
C MET A 28 0.78 15.32 22.55
N HIS A 29 0.73 16.41 23.31
CA HIS A 29 0.50 16.35 24.76
C HIS A 29 -0.83 16.94 25.22
N ASN A 30 -1.26 18.01 24.59
CA ASN A 30 -2.37 18.86 25.06
C ASN A 30 -3.58 18.87 24.12
N LEU A 31 -3.60 18.02 23.08
CA LEU A 31 -4.74 18.02 22.15
C LEU A 31 -6.05 17.82 22.93
N ASN A 32 -6.93 18.76 22.78
CA ASN A 32 -8.26 18.76 23.35
C ASN A 32 -9.26 19.14 22.27
N PHE A 33 -10.43 18.54 22.29
CA PHE A 33 -11.53 18.82 21.37
C PHE A 33 -12.87 18.58 22.07
N SER A 34 -13.86 19.37 21.73
CA SER A 34 -15.24 19.23 22.19
C SER A 34 -15.98 18.14 21.41
N ASP A 35 -17.09 17.66 21.98
CA ASP A 35 -17.98 16.71 21.27
C ASP A 35 -18.56 17.30 20.00
N LYS A 36 -18.75 18.65 19.96
CA LYS A 36 -19.21 19.34 18.76
C LYS A 36 -18.16 19.31 17.64
N GLU A 37 -16.91 19.57 17.97
CA GLU A 37 -15.79 19.51 16.99
C GLU A 37 -15.64 18.07 16.47
N PHE A 38 -15.69 17.08 17.37
CA PHE A 38 -15.68 15.67 16.97
C PHE A 38 -16.83 15.34 16.03
N ALA A 39 -18.08 15.75 16.35
CA ALA A 39 -19.23 15.48 15.51
C ALA A 39 -19.12 16.11 14.11
N ASN A 40 -18.58 17.34 14.04
CA ASN A 40 -18.33 18.02 12.77
C ASN A 40 -17.28 17.26 11.93
N GLU A 41 -16.16 16.87 12.55
CA GLU A 41 -15.09 16.13 11.86
C GLU A 41 -15.57 14.75 11.40
N MET A 42 -16.38 14.05 12.19
CA MET A 42 -16.97 12.77 11.79
C MET A 42 -17.87 12.90 10.55
N ASN A 43 -18.53 14.04 10.34
CA ASN A 43 -19.27 14.28 9.10
C ASN A 43 -18.33 14.45 7.91
N VAL A 44 -17.20 15.16 8.09
CA VAL A 44 -16.14 15.30 7.06
C VAL A 44 -15.56 13.92 6.71
N ILE A 45 -15.21 13.11 7.71
CA ILE A 45 -14.65 11.76 7.51
C ILE A 45 -15.63 10.84 6.77
N ARG A 46 -16.93 10.89 7.10
CA ARG A 46 -17.94 10.10 6.39
C ARG A 46 -18.07 10.53 4.93
N GLU A 47 -17.99 11.84 4.66
CA GLU A 47 -17.99 12.34 3.29
C GLU A 47 -16.73 11.95 2.53
N GLU A 48 -15.56 12.04 3.18
CA GLU A 48 -14.30 11.54 2.63
C GLU A 48 -14.36 10.04 2.31
N ARG A 49 -14.98 9.25 3.19
CA ARG A 49 -15.24 7.82 2.94
C ARG A 49 -16.07 7.61 1.68
N ARG A 50 -17.17 8.37 1.50
CA ARG A 50 -17.98 8.29 0.28
C ARG A 50 -17.14 8.60 -0.95
N GLN A 51 -16.47 9.74 -0.96
CA GLN A 51 -15.67 10.20 -2.10
C GLN A 51 -14.55 9.24 -2.47
N ARG A 52 -13.86 8.66 -1.49
CA ARG A 52 -12.68 7.81 -1.71
C ARG A 52 -12.99 6.34 -1.96
N THR A 53 -14.19 5.87 -1.62
CA THR A 53 -14.50 4.45 -1.70
C THR A 53 -15.82 4.18 -2.41
N GLU A 54 -16.90 4.87 -2.03
CA GLU A 54 -18.23 4.58 -2.56
C GLU A 54 -18.42 5.21 -3.94
N ASP A 55 -17.94 6.45 -4.10
CA ASP A 55 -17.99 7.24 -5.34
C ASP A 55 -16.71 7.12 -6.18
N ASP A 56 -15.77 6.24 -5.80
CA ASP A 56 -14.57 5.91 -6.55
C ASP A 56 -14.47 4.40 -6.79
N ALA A 57 -14.54 4.02 -8.06
CA ALA A 57 -14.47 2.61 -8.45
C ALA A 57 -13.11 1.97 -8.10
N GLY A 58 -12.02 2.73 -8.14
CA GLY A 58 -10.69 2.30 -7.73
C GLY A 58 -10.61 2.04 -6.24
N GLY A 59 -11.12 2.96 -5.42
CA GLY A 59 -11.21 2.80 -3.97
C GLY A 59 -12.06 1.60 -3.57
N LYS A 60 -13.20 1.40 -4.24
CA LYS A 60 -14.05 0.23 -4.06
C LYS A 60 -13.32 -1.07 -4.44
N MET A 61 -12.57 -1.06 -5.52
CA MET A 61 -11.75 -2.22 -5.94
C MET A 61 -10.71 -2.57 -4.87
N TRP A 62 -9.99 -1.58 -4.34
CA TRP A 62 -8.99 -1.82 -3.30
C TRP A 62 -9.60 -2.38 -2.03
N GLU A 63 -10.72 -1.84 -1.58
CA GLU A 63 -11.43 -2.37 -0.41
C GLU A 63 -11.85 -3.83 -0.62
N GLN A 64 -12.43 -4.16 -1.79
CA GLN A 64 -12.80 -5.53 -2.14
C GLN A 64 -11.58 -6.45 -2.23
N ILE A 65 -10.43 -5.97 -2.70
CA ILE A 65 -9.19 -6.73 -2.72
C ILE A 65 -8.78 -7.13 -1.29
N TYR A 66 -8.78 -6.21 -0.32
CA TYR A 66 -8.43 -6.53 1.07
C TYR A 66 -9.46 -7.46 1.71
N LEU A 67 -10.74 -7.20 1.54
CA LEU A 67 -11.83 -8.05 2.03
C LEU A 67 -11.72 -9.49 1.52
N ASN A 68 -11.35 -9.65 0.25
CA ASN A 68 -11.26 -10.94 -0.42
C ASN A 68 -9.91 -11.66 -0.20
N SER A 69 -8.84 -10.90 0.11
CA SER A 69 -7.51 -11.46 0.30
C SER A 69 -7.25 -11.95 1.71
N PHE A 70 -7.84 -11.35 2.73
CA PHE A 70 -7.55 -11.63 4.12
C PHE A 70 -8.73 -12.26 4.86
N THR A 71 -8.43 -12.93 5.96
CA THR A 71 -9.42 -13.57 6.85
C THR A 71 -9.61 -12.76 8.13
N LEU A 72 -8.51 -12.25 8.69
CA LEU A 72 -8.55 -11.53 9.95
C LEU A 72 -9.15 -10.13 9.78
N PRO A 73 -10.06 -9.70 10.67
CA PRO A 73 -10.67 -8.36 10.59
C PRO A 73 -9.64 -7.23 10.58
N SER A 74 -8.55 -7.35 11.35
CA SER A 74 -7.48 -6.34 11.39
C SER A 74 -6.78 -6.14 10.05
N MET A 75 -6.69 -7.20 9.22
CA MET A 75 -6.09 -7.14 7.89
C MET A 75 -7.06 -6.67 6.80
N LYS A 76 -8.35 -6.77 7.07
CA LYS A 76 -9.42 -6.31 6.17
C LYS A 76 -9.73 -4.84 6.32
N ALA A 77 -9.43 -4.25 7.48
CA ALA A 77 -9.83 -2.90 7.82
C ALA A 77 -9.32 -1.87 6.80
N SER A 78 -10.22 -1.06 6.27
CA SER A 78 -9.88 0.12 5.47
C SER A 78 -9.21 1.17 6.35
N VAL A 79 -8.28 1.94 5.80
CA VAL A 79 -7.61 3.06 6.52
C VAL A 79 -8.63 4.07 7.04
N ILE A 80 -9.64 4.39 6.23
CA ILE A 80 -10.69 5.34 6.62
C ILE A 80 -11.78 4.69 7.49
N GLY A 81 -11.76 3.38 7.65
CA GLY A 81 -12.80 2.61 8.34
C GLY A 81 -14.01 2.30 7.47
N TYR A 82 -14.90 1.48 7.99
CA TYR A 82 -16.21 1.20 7.36
C TYR A 82 -17.24 2.22 7.80
N MET A 83 -18.21 2.51 6.94
CA MET A 83 -19.25 3.50 7.23
C MET A 83 -20.02 3.15 8.52
N GLU A 84 -20.28 1.87 8.76
CA GLU A 84 -20.95 1.37 9.97
C GLU A 84 -20.15 1.70 11.24
N ASP A 85 -18.84 1.49 11.21
CA ASP A 85 -17.94 1.83 12.33
C ASP A 85 -17.92 3.34 12.56
N LEU A 86 -17.82 4.13 11.46
CA LEU A 86 -17.83 5.60 11.53
C LEU A 86 -19.12 6.19 12.10
N HIS A 87 -20.24 5.45 12.04
CA HIS A 87 -21.49 5.85 12.69
C HIS A 87 -21.53 5.54 14.18
N THR A 88 -20.73 4.59 14.65
CA THR A 88 -20.73 4.14 16.06
C THR A 88 -19.63 4.79 16.90
N LEU A 89 -18.58 5.32 16.28
CA LEU A 89 -17.48 6.00 16.97
C LEU A 89 -17.97 7.21 17.77
N ARG A 90 -17.43 7.37 18.98
CA ARG A 90 -17.74 8.48 19.89
C ARG A 90 -16.47 9.26 20.25
N ALA A 91 -16.64 10.50 20.68
CA ALA A 91 -15.54 11.36 21.10
C ALA A 91 -14.66 10.72 22.19
N ASP A 92 -15.26 9.96 23.09
CA ASP A 92 -14.53 9.28 24.17
C ASP A 92 -13.64 8.15 23.65
N ASP A 93 -14.00 7.48 22.56
CA ASP A 93 -13.16 6.46 21.93
C ASP A 93 -11.87 7.11 21.39
N LEU A 94 -12.00 8.28 20.73
CA LEU A 94 -10.84 9.02 20.24
C LEU A 94 -9.99 9.59 21.38
N ARG A 95 -10.60 10.10 22.46
CA ARG A 95 -9.88 10.57 23.65
C ARG A 95 -9.12 9.44 24.32
N ALA A 96 -9.72 8.25 24.44
CA ALA A 96 -9.07 7.06 25.00
C ALA A 96 -7.88 6.63 24.14
N TRP A 97 -8.05 6.59 22.81
CA TRP A 97 -6.98 6.30 21.86
C TRP A 97 -5.82 7.28 21.98
N TYR A 98 -6.10 8.58 21.95
CA TYR A 98 -5.10 9.64 22.10
C TYR A 98 -4.35 9.52 23.43
N LYS A 99 -5.07 9.35 24.53
CA LYS A 99 -4.48 9.16 25.87
C LYS A 99 -3.54 7.95 25.92
N GLN A 100 -3.86 6.89 25.21
CA GLN A 100 -3.08 5.64 25.23
C GLN A 100 -1.86 5.70 24.33
N PHE A 101 -1.99 6.17 23.09
CA PHE A 101 -1.01 5.97 22.02
C PHE A 101 -0.19 7.21 21.65
N TYR A 102 -0.65 8.42 21.95
CA TYR A 102 0.08 9.64 21.63
C TYR A 102 1.14 9.94 22.67
N ALA A 103 2.38 9.55 22.40
CA ALA A 103 3.53 9.78 23.27
C ALA A 103 4.82 9.80 22.44
N PRO A 104 5.87 10.55 22.87
CA PRO A 104 7.14 10.61 22.16
C PRO A 104 7.81 9.24 21.96
N ASN A 105 7.61 8.32 22.90
CA ASN A 105 8.16 6.97 22.79
C ASN A 105 7.34 6.04 21.87
N ASN A 106 6.29 6.54 21.23
CA ASN A 106 5.51 5.85 20.19
C ASN A 106 5.47 6.65 18.88
N ALA A 107 6.39 7.58 18.71
CA ALA A 107 6.43 8.44 17.52
C ALA A 107 7.84 8.52 16.95
N VAL A 108 7.92 8.77 15.65
CA VAL A 108 9.14 9.08 14.92
C VAL A 108 8.99 10.50 14.38
N LEU A 109 9.93 11.38 14.73
CA LEU A 109 10.01 12.74 14.18
C LEU A 109 11.10 12.75 13.11
N VAL A 110 10.73 13.13 11.90
CA VAL A 110 11.66 13.27 10.77
C VAL A 110 11.63 14.71 10.30
N ILE A 111 12.81 15.30 10.14
CA ILE A 111 12.99 16.67 9.64
C ILE A 111 14.03 16.63 8.52
N VAL A 112 13.64 17.11 7.35
CA VAL A 112 14.49 17.18 6.15
C VAL A 112 14.42 18.58 5.56
N GLY A 113 15.55 19.20 5.29
CA GLY A 113 15.61 20.53 4.68
C GLY A 113 16.85 21.32 5.07
N ASP A 114 16.79 22.63 4.82
CA ASP A 114 17.86 23.59 5.16
C ASP A 114 17.81 23.93 6.67
N VAL A 115 18.42 23.07 7.48
CA VAL A 115 18.42 23.17 8.94
C VAL A 115 19.77 22.76 9.54
N ASP A 116 20.18 23.39 10.64
CA ASP A 116 21.27 22.87 11.48
C ASP A 116 20.77 21.67 12.29
N ALA A 117 21.25 20.48 11.96
CA ALA A 117 20.79 19.24 12.57
C ALA A 117 21.01 19.21 14.09
N LYS A 118 22.14 19.75 14.60
CA LYS A 118 22.45 19.73 16.05
C LYS A 118 21.53 20.70 16.82
N GLN A 119 21.30 21.88 16.27
CA GLN A 119 20.39 22.85 16.87
C GLN A 119 18.95 22.34 16.84
N THR A 120 18.51 21.81 15.71
CA THR A 120 17.17 21.24 15.52
C THR A 120 16.91 20.10 16.50
N LEU A 121 17.88 19.19 16.66
CA LEU A 121 17.78 18.08 17.63
C LEU A 121 17.67 18.61 19.06
N ARG A 122 18.46 19.63 19.46
CA ARG A 122 18.36 20.26 20.79
C ARG A 122 17.00 20.90 21.01
N THR A 123 16.48 21.60 20.01
CA THR A 123 15.14 22.23 20.07
C THR A 123 14.05 21.16 20.23
N ALA A 124 14.06 20.14 19.40
CA ALA A 124 13.10 19.03 19.47
C ALA A 124 13.20 18.30 20.83
N ALA A 125 14.40 17.99 21.29
CA ALA A 125 14.61 17.35 22.60
C ALA A 125 14.12 18.23 23.76
N GLY A 126 14.29 19.54 23.67
CA GLY A 126 13.78 20.50 24.67
C GLY A 126 12.25 20.59 24.75
N LEU A 127 11.57 20.33 23.63
CA LEU A 127 10.11 20.36 23.52
C LEU A 127 9.49 18.99 23.85
N PHE A 128 9.81 17.98 23.06
CA PHE A 128 9.23 16.64 23.19
C PHE A 128 9.77 15.86 24.40
N GLY A 129 11.01 16.13 24.83
CA GLY A 129 11.62 15.47 25.99
C GLY A 129 10.97 15.79 27.33
N LYS A 130 10.16 16.85 27.41
CA LYS A 130 9.36 17.21 28.59
C LYS A 130 8.06 16.40 28.69
N ILE A 131 7.63 15.79 27.59
CA ILE A 131 6.40 15.00 27.53
C ILE A 131 6.66 13.62 28.12
N PRO A 132 5.87 13.17 29.12
CA PRO A 132 6.09 11.88 29.76
C PRO A 132 5.98 10.71 28.79
N ARG A 133 6.84 9.71 28.97
CA ARG A 133 6.70 8.42 28.31
C ARG A 133 5.44 7.71 28.80
N LYS A 134 4.82 6.94 27.91
CA LYS A 134 3.65 6.10 28.26
C LYS A 134 4.01 4.62 28.20
N SER A 135 3.34 3.82 29.03
CA SER A 135 3.32 2.37 28.86
C SER A 135 2.42 2.04 27.70
N LEU A 136 3.00 1.43 26.67
CA LEU A 136 2.28 1.06 25.45
C LEU A 136 1.82 -0.40 25.58
N PRO A 137 0.66 -0.77 25.02
CA PRO A 137 0.25 -2.17 24.95
C PRO A 137 1.28 -2.98 24.14
N GLU A 138 1.50 -4.22 24.54
CA GLU A 138 2.30 -5.15 23.77
C GLU A 138 1.63 -5.43 22.42
N ARG A 139 2.40 -5.26 21.33
CA ARG A 139 1.93 -5.53 19.96
C ARG A 139 2.01 -7.01 19.57
N ASN A 140 2.46 -7.88 20.49
CA ASN A 140 2.86 -9.26 20.20
C ASN A 140 1.71 -10.26 20.04
N ASN A 141 0.46 -9.84 20.16
CA ASN A 141 -0.71 -10.73 20.15
C ASN A 141 -1.53 -10.68 18.84
N LEU A 142 -0.99 -10.12 17.77
CA LEU A 142 -1.66 -10.21 16.47
C LEU A 142 -1.62 -11.67 16.00
N LYS A 143 -2.79 -12.28 15.84
CA LYS A 143 -2.89 -13.60 15.25
C LYS A 143 -2.28 -13.56 13.85
N ALA A 144 -1.49 -14.58 13.51
CA ALA A 144 -0.97 -14.71 12.15
C ALA A 144 -2.14 -14.96 11.19
N GLU A 145 -2.14 -14.25 10.08
CA GLU A 145 -3.11 -14.49 9.01
C GLU A 145 -2.98 -15.94 8.50
N PRO A 146 -4.07 -16.72 8.46
CA PRO A 146 -4.01 -18.11 7.98
C PRO A 146 -3.46 -18.22 6.55
N ILE A 147 -2.73 -19.28 6.26
CA ILE A 147 -2.24 -19.55 4.90
C ILE A 147 -3.44 -19.71 3.96
N LYS A 148 -3.46 -18.93 2.87
CA LYS A 148 -4.49 -19.07 1.82
C LYS A 148 -4.22 -20.35 1.02
N ARG A 149 -5.22 -21.21 0.94
CA ARG A 149 -5.12 -22.54 0.31
C ARG A 149 -6.09 -22.75 -0.86
N ALA A 150 -6.87 -21.72 -1.19
CA ALA A 150 -7.79 -21.76 -2.31
C ALA A 150 -7.94 -20.33 -2.88
N PRO A 151 -8.16 -20.22 -4.21
CA PRO A 151 -8.43 -18.94 -4.82
C PRO A 151 -9.74 -18.36 -4.30
N SER A 152 -9.86 -17.04 -4.32
CA SER A 152 -11.11 -16.36 -4.01
C SER A 152 -11.46 -15.39 -5.13
N PHE A 153 -12.76 -15.16 -5.29
CA PHE A 153 -13.31 -14.26 -6.29
C PHE A 153 -14.38 -13.37 -5.65
N ALA A 154 -14.36 -12.09 -5.99
CA ALA A 154 -15.43 -11.17 -5.65
C ALA A 154 -15.76 -10.30 -6.87
N GLN A 155 -17.05 -10.02 -7.04
CA GLN A 155 -17.54 -9.08 -8.03
C GLN A 155 -18.45 -8.08 -7.35
N ALA A 156 -18.26 -6.81 -7.67
CA ALA A 156 -19.12 -5.72 -7.23
C ALA A 156 -19.44 -4.81 -8.42
N SER A 157 -20.41 -3.94 -8.28
CA SER A 157 -20.74 -2.92 -9.27
C SER A 157 -20.47 -1.52 -8.75
N SER A 158 -20.28 -0.59 -9.68
CA SER A 158 -20.10 0.82 -9.36
C SER A 158 -20.79 1.69 -10.40
N PRO A 159 -21.60 2.68 -9.97
CA PRO A 159 -22.31 3.59 -10.88
C PRO A 159 -21.37 4.61 -11.53
N VAL A 160 -20.17 4.80 -10.99
CA VAL A 160 -19.24 5.84 -11.42
C VAL A 160 -18.20 5.36 -12.43
N THR A 161 -18.11 4.05 -12.67
CA THR A 161 -17.23 3.54 -13.74
C THR A 161 -18.02 3.22 -15.01
N ARG A 162 -17.39 3.48 -16.15
CA ARG A 162 -17.94 3.12 -17.48
C ARG A 162 -17.32 1.85 -18.05
N GLN A 163 -16.16 1.46 -17.55
CA GLN A 163 -15.44 0.25 -17.94
C GLN A 163 -15.20 -0.61 -16.69
N PRO A 164 -15.12 -1.94 -16.81
CA PRO A 164 -14.74 -2.79 -15.70
C PRO A 164 -13.37 -2.41 -15.14
N LEU A 165 -13.19 -2.56 -13.83
CA LEU A 165 -11.87 -2.60 -13.20
C LEU A 165 -11.61 -4.04 -12.77
N VAL A 166 -10.40 -4.53 -13.04
CA VAL A 166 -10.02 -5.90 -12.72
C VAL A 166 -8.75 -5.91 -11.89
N ALA A 167 -8.70 -6.79 -10.92
CA ALA A 167 -7.50 -7.00 -10.11
C ALA A 167 -7.34 -8.46 -9.72
N THR A 168 -6.10 -8.92 -9.62
CA THR A 168 -5.75 -10.15 -8.92
C THR A 168 -4.56 -9.90 -8.02
N SER A 169 -4.58 -10.50 -6.84
CA SER A 169 -3.58 -10.25 -5.80
C SER A 169 -3.18 -11.54 -5.08
N TRP A 170 -2.00 -11.51 -4.51
CA TRP A 170 -1.42 -12.60 -3.72
C TRP A 170 -0.84 -12.03 -2.44
N ARG A 171 -1.04 -12.73 -1.34
CA ARG A 171 -0.38 -12.43 -0.07
C ARG A 171 1.08 -12.85 -0.14
N VAL A 172 1.97 -11.91 0.09
CA VAL A 172 3.43 -12.10 -0.01
C VAL A 172 4.13 -11.51 1.22
N PRO A 173 5.38 -11.90 1.52
CA PRO A 173 6.13 -11.30 2.62
C PRO A 173 6.57 -9.86 2.31
N ALA A 174 6.61 -9.00 3.33
CA ALA A 174 7.35 -7.75 3.33
C ALA A 174 8.80 -7.95 3.76
N LEU A 175 9.64 -6.94 3.57
CA LEU A 175 11.01 -6.96 4.07
C LEU A 175 10.99 -6.94 5.59
N SER A 176 11.51 -7.99 6.23
CA SER A 176 11.64 -8.08 7.69
C SER A 176 13.09 -8.04 8.16
N ARG A 177 14.03 -8.46 7.33
CA ARG A 177 15.48 -8.42 7.58
C ARG A 177 16.20 -8.03 6.30
N LEU A 178 17.30 -7.30 6.42
CA LEU A 178 18.10 -6.87 5.26
C LEU A 178 18.59 -8.01 4.35
N ASN A 179 18.63 -9.23 4.86
CA ASN A 179 19.08 -10.39 4.09
C ASN A 179 17.94 -11.20 3.45
N ASP A 180 16.70 -10.81 3.63
CA ASP A 180 15.55 -11.48 3.01
C ASP A 180 15.55 -11.17 1.50
N LYS A 181 15.78 -12.18 0.67
CA LYS A 181 15.95 -11.96 -0.78
C LYS A 181 14.63 -11.79 -1.52
N LEU A 182 13.62 -12.56 -1.12
CA LEU A 182 12.34 -12.60 -1.83
C LEU A 182 11.61 -11.26 -1.90
N PRO A 183 11.55 -10.44 -0.82
CA PRO A 183 10.93 -9.12 -0.91
C PRO A 183 11.57 -8.21 -1.95
N TYR A 184 12.90 -8.22 -2.08
CA TYR A 184 13.60 -7.45 -3.11
C TYR A 184 13.30 -7.97 -4.53
N ALA A 185 13.17 -9.30 -4.68
CA ALA A 185 12.82 -9.88 -5.97
C ALA A 185 11.37 -9.57 -6.38
N LEU A 186 10.44 -9.49 -5.42
CA LEU A 186 9.05 -9.04 -5.66
C LEU A 186 9.00 -7.56 -6.05
N ASP A 187 9.82 -6.73 -5.43
CA ASP A 187 9.94 -5.30 -5.77
C ASP A 187 10.41 -5.11 -7.22
N VAL A 188 11.50 -5.80 -7.60
CA VAL A 188 12.00 -5.79 -8.99
C VAL A 188 10.98 -6.39 -9.96
N LEU A 189 10.26 -7.47 -9.58
CA LEU A 189 9.19 -8.05 -10.40
C LEU A 189 8.07 -7.04 -10.68
N THR A 190 7.73 -6.20 -9.70
CA THR A 190 6.76 -5.11 -9.88
C THR A 190 7.21 -4.15 -10.98
N ASP A 191 8.48 -3.74 -10.97
CA ASP A 191 9.06 -2.87 -12.00
C ASP A 191 9.13 -3.52 -13.38
N VAL A 192 9.45 -4.83 -13.45
CA VAL A 192 9.42 -5.60 -14.70
C VAL A 192 8.01 -5.59 -15.30
N LEU A 193 6.98 -5.75 -14.46
CA LEU A 193 5.59 -5.77 -14.90
C LEU A 193 5.06 -4.37 -15.23
N ALA A 194 5.32 -3.35 -14.38
CA ALA A 194 4.63 -2.06 -14.47
C ALA A 194 5.45 -0.82 -14.02
N GLY A 195 6.76 -0.89 -13.90
CA GLY A 195 7.59 0.24 -13.45
C GLY A 195 7.63 1.45 -14.39
N ASN A 196 7.33 1.25 -15.67
CA ASN A 196 7.35 2.31 -16.70
C ASN A 196 6.70 1.84 -18.01
N THR A 197 6.63 2.73 -19.01
CA THR A 197 6.01 2.43 -20.32
C THR A 197 6.70 1.34 -21.14
N SER A 198 7.93 0.92 -20.79
CA SER A 198 8.61 -0.21 -21.44
C SER A 198 8.47 -1.51 -20.65
N SER A 199 7.78 -1.50 -19.51
CA SER A 199 7.46 -2.67 -18.71
C SER A 199 6.40 -3.53 -19.36
N ARG A 200 6.35 -4.82 -19.02
CA ARG A 200 5.60 -5.83 -19.79
C ARG A 200 4.12 -5.53 -19.94
N LEU A 201 3.43 -5.14 -18.85
CA LEU A 201 1.99 -4.87 -18.91
C LEU A 201 1.67 -3.71 -19.85
N ASP A 202 2.38 -2.59 -19.73
CA ASP A 202 2.17 -1.46 -20.65
C ASP A 202 2.56 -1.81 -22.09
N LYS A 203 3.78 -2.33 -22.28
CA LYS A 203 4.31 -2.68 -23.58
C LYS A 203 3.42 -3.68 -24.34
N ASN A 204 2.97 -4.75 -23.65
CA ASN A 204 2.30 -5.87 -24.29
C ASN A 204 0.78 -5.68 -24.37
N LEU A 205 0.15 -5.13 -23.33
CA LEU A 205 -1.32 -5.08 -23.22
C LEU A 205 -1.90 -3.72 -23.59
N VAL A 206 -1.21 -2.62 -23.20
CA VAL A 206 -1.71 -1.26 -23.52
C VAL A 206 -1.28 -0.86 -24.92
N ARG A 207 0.02 -0.87 -25.22
CA ARG A 207 0.54 -0.39 -26.51
C ARG A 207 0.59 -1.47 -27.60
N GLY A 208 0.85 -2.73 -27.21
CA GLY A 208 0.99 -3.85 -28.15
C GLY A 208 -0.35 -4.38 -28.60
N LYS A 209 -0.99 -5.21 -27.79
CA LYS A 209 -2.29 -5.83 -28.11
C LYS A 209 -3.46 -4.85 -28.06
N GLN A 210 -3.29 -3.72 -27.40
CA GLN A 210 -4.35 -2.72 -27.17
C GLN A 210 -5.61 -3.31 -26.49
N THR A 211 -5.40 -4.28 -25.61
CA THR A 211 -6.47 -4.95 -24.87
C THR A 211 -6.74 -4.33 -23.51
N ALA A 212 -5.89 -3.41 -23.07
CA ALA A 212 -6.05 -2.65 -21.85
C ALA A 212 -5.97 -1.15 -22.10
N LEU A 213 -6.81 -0.36 -21.42
CA LEU A 213 -6.64 1.09 -21.27
C LEU A 213 -5.54 1.39 -20.26
N SER A 214 -5.43 0.55 -19.23
CA SER A 214 -4.35 0.59 -18.24
C SER A 214 -4.10 -0.80 -17.68
N ALA A 215 -2.84 -1.10 -17.36
CA ALA A 215 -2.46 -2.31 -16.67
C ALA A 215 -1.26 -2.02 -15.78
N ASN A 216 -1.36 -2.31 -14.49
CA ASN A 216 -0.42 -1.92 -13.47
C ASN A 216 -0.10 -3.08 -12.52
N ALA A 217 0.98 -2.96 -11.77
CA ALA A 217 1.34 -3.85 -10.66
C ALA A 217 1.65 -3.02 -9.41
N HIS A 218 1.47 -3.63 -8.24
CA HIS A 218 1.76 -3.00 -6.97
C HIS A 218 2.30 -4.01 -5.96
N TYR A 219 3.33 -3.60 -5.25
CA TYR A 219 3.86 -4.28 -4.06
C TYR A 219 4.50 -3.23 -3.15
N ASP A 220 4.38 -3.39 -1.83
CA ASP A 220 5.07 -2.51 -0.87
C ASP A 220 6.11 -3.30 -0.07
N LEU A 221 7.38 -3.11 -0.46
CA LEU A 221 8.55 -3.71 0.18
C LEU A 221 8.63 -3.42 1.69
N LEU A 222 8.25 -2.21 2.10
CA LEU A 222 8.35 -1.72 3.47
C LEU A 222 7.01 -1.76 4.23
N SER A 223 6.04 -2.52 3.75
CA SER A 223 4.78 -2.74 4.47
C SER A 223 5.03 -3.29 5.87
N ARG A 224 4.33 -2.77 6.88
CA ARG A 224 4.41 -3.26 8.27
C ARG A 224 3.63 -4.54 8.47
N GLU A 225 2.61 -4.74 7.68
CA GLU A 225 1.75 -5.92 7.69
C GLU A 225 2.11 -6.84 6.52
N MET A 226 1.34 -7.90 6.32
CA MET A 226 1.49 -8.78 5.16
C MET A 226 0.99 -8.04 3.91
N PRO A 227 1.87 -7.61 3.00
CA PRO A 227 1.45 -6.91 1.80
C PRO A 227 0.80 -7.84 0.79
N LEU A 228 0.11 -7.23 -0.15
CA LEU A 228 -0.34 -7.86 -1.37
C LEU A 228 0.61 -7.54 -2.52
N PHE A 229 0.99 -8.55 -3.29
CA PHE A 229 1.43 -8.35 -4.65
C PHE A 229 0.18 -8.34 -5.52
N GLY A 230 -0.07 -7.28 -6.27
CA GLY A 230 -1.27 -7.16 -7.08
C GLY A 230 -0.98 -6.71 -8.50
N VAL A 231 -1.75 -7.22 -9.46
CA VAL A 231 -1.87 -6.66 -10.81
C VAL A 231 -3.30 -6.24 -11.03
N PHE A 232 -3.49 -5.08 -11.63
CA PHE A 232 -4.81 -4.50 -11.83
C PHE A 232 -4.84 -3.64 -13.09
N GLY A 233 -6.02 -3.47 -13.65
CA GLY A 233 -6.17 -2.71 -14.88
C GLY A 233 -7.61 -2.47 -15.30
N MET A 234 -7.74 -1.80 -16.42
CA MET A 234 -9.00 -1.48 -17.07
C MET A 234 -8.93 -2.03 -18.49
N PRO A 235 -9.86 -2.92 -18.92
CA PRO A 235 -9.88 -3.42 -20.29
C PRO A 235 -10.20 -2.31 -21.28
N ALA A 236 -9.71 -2.46 -22.50
CA ALA A 236 -10.09 -1.62 -23.62
C ALA A 236 -11.55 -1.86 -24.02
N GLU A 237 -12.11 -0.99 -24.83
CA GLU A 237 -13.46 -1.15 -25.38
C GLU A 237 -13.57 -2.49 -26.10
N ASN A 238 -14.67 -3.20 -25.88
CA ASN A 238 -14.96 -4.54 -26.42
C ASN A 238 -14.01 -5.68 -25.94
N VAL A 239 -13.22 -5.44 -24.91
CA VAL A 239 -12.43 -6.49 -24.24
C VAL A 239 -13.09 -6.84 -22.93
N SER A 240 -13.31 -8.15 -22.65
CA SER A 240 -13.92 -8.55 -21.40
C SER A 240 -12.95 -8.43 -20.21
N ALA A 241 -13.50 -8.29 -19.02
CA ALA A 241 -12.76 -8.28 -17.77
C ALA A 241 -11.88 -9.52 -17.61
N GLU A 242 -12.44 -10.70 -17.93
CA GLU A 242 -11.77 -12.01 -17.85
C GLU A 242 -10.62 -12.11 -18.85
N THR A 243 -10.80 -11.56 -20.05
CA THR A 243 -9.73 -11.52 -21.06
C THR A 243 -8.53 -10.74 -20.54
N LEU A 244 -8.72 -9.54 -20.00
CA LEU A 244 -7.62 -8.75 -19.44
C LEU A 244 -6.98 -9.44 -18.25
N LEU A 245 -7.77 -10.00 -17.32
CA LEU A 245 -7.25 -10.77 -16.17
C LEU A 245 -6.36 -11.93 -16.63
N THR A 246 -6.82 -12.71 -17.60
CA THR A 246 -6.07 -13.83 -18.18
C THR A 246 -4.76 -13.36 -18.80
N GLN A 247 -4.78 -12.25 -19.51
CA GLN A 247 -3.58 -11.69 -20.13
C GLN A 247 -2.58 -11.17 -19.10
N MET A 248 -3.03 -10.45 -18.05
CA MET A 248 -2.13 -9.99 -16.98
C MET A 248 -1.50 -11.18 -16.24
N LYS A 249 -2.27 -12.22 -15.92
CA LYS A 249 -1.73 -13.46 -15.33
C LYS A 249 -0.76 -14.18 -16.27
N SER A 250 -1.01 -14.15 -17.57
CA SER A 250 -0.12 -14.74 -18.58
C SER A 250 1.25 -14.05 -18.61
N GLU A 251 1.33 -12.74 -18.42
CA GLU A 251 2.61 -12.03 -18.33
C GLU A 251 3.41 -12.49 -17.07
N ILE A 252 2.75 -12.70 -15.94
CA ILE A 252 3.38 -13.26 -14.73
C ILE A 252 3.84 -14.69 -14.99
N LYS A 253 2.98 -15.50 -15.62
CA LYS A 253 3.28 -16.89 -15.94
C LYS A 253 4.45 -17.01 -16.91
N ASP A 254 4.55 -16.13 -17.91
CA ASP A 254 5.68 -16.11 -18.83
C ASP A 254 7.00 -15.86 -18.08
N ILE A 255 7.01 -14.93 -17.11
CA ILE A 255 8.19 -14.72 -16.26
C ILE A 255 8.48 -15.95 -15.40
N ALA A 256 7.46 -16.60 -14.86
CA ALA A 256 7.60 -17.80 -14.03
C ALA A 256 8.19 -19.00 -14.81
N ASP A 257 7.74 -19.18 -16.04
CA ASP A 257 8.16 -20.31 -16.89
C ASP A 257 9.51 -20.05 -17.59
N ASN A 258 9.68 -18.87 -18.17
CA ASN A 258 10.77 -18.54 -19.08
C ASN A 258 11.82 -17.58 -18.48
N GLY A 259 11.52 -16.95 -17.34
CA GLY A 259 12.38 -15.95 -16.71
C GLY A 259 12.35 -14.60 -17.45
N ILE A 260 13.38 -13.80 -17.18
CA ILE A 260 13.63 -12.52 -17.85
C ILE A 260 15.07 -12.47 -18.39
N SER A 261 15.30 -11.75 -19.47
CA SER A 261 16.65 -11.60 -19.99
C SER A 261 17.49 -10.69 -19.10
N LYS A 262 18.81 -10.85 -19.21
CA LYS A 262 19.74 -9.95 -18.51
C LYS A 262 19.57 -8.50 -18.94
N GLU A 263 19.35 -8.26 -20.22
CA GLU A 263 19.15 -6.93 -20.80
C GLU A 263 17.86 -6.27 -20.26
N GLU A 264 16.80 -7.06 -20.10
CA GLU A 264 15.55 -6.58 -19.51
C GLU A 264 15.75 -6.17 -18.05
N LEU A 265 16.41 -7.04 -17.27
CA LEU A 265 16.71 -6.77 -15.86
C LEU A 265 17.61 -5.55 -15.68
N ASP A 266 18.71 -5.46 -16.45
CA ASP A 266 19.65 -4.34 -16.36
C ASP A 266 18.97 -3.00 -16.71
N ARG A 267 18.11 -2.99 -17.72
CA ARG A 267 17.34 -1.80 -18.10
C ARG A 267 16.38 -1.38 -16.99
N ILE A 268 15.62 -2.31 -16.41
CA ILE A 268 14.69 -2.01 -15.32
C ILE A 268 15.43 -1.44 -14.10
N LYS A 269 16.54 -2.06 -13.71
CA LYS A 269 17.35 -1.57 -12.58
C LYS A 269 17.95 -0.18 -12.83
N ALA A 270 18.38 0.09 -14.05
CA ALA A 270 18.89 1.42 -14.41
C ALA A 270 17.78 2.48 -14.30
N GLN A 271 16.57 2.17 -14.73
CA GLN A 271 15.41 3.06 -14.65
C GLN A 271 14.96 3.28 -13.19
N ALA A 272 14.89 2.22 -12.38
CA ALA A 272 14.60 2.32 -10.95
C ALA A 272 15.62 3.20 -10.22
N LEU A 273 16.93 3.00 -10.49
CA LEU A 273 17.99 3.82 -9.93
C LEU A 273 17.87 5.30 -10.33
N ALA A 274 17.53 5.59 -11.58
CA ALA A 274 17.30 6.96 -12.03
C ALA A 274 16.11 7.59 -11.29
N GLY A 275 15.01 6.86 -11.12
CA GLY A 275 13.85 7.30 -10.33
C GLY A 275 14.21 7.61 -8.87
N GLU A 276 15.01 6.78 -8.23
CA GLU A 276 15.51 7.03 -6.87
C GLU A 276 16.36 8.31 -6.78
N ILE A 277 17.24 8.54 -7.77
CA ILE A 277 18.07 9.75 -7.81
C ILE A 277 17.19 10.99 -7.89
N TYR A 278 16.19 11.00 -8.79
CA TYR A 278 15.24 12.11 -8.88
C TYR A 278 14.38 12.28 -7.61
N ALA A 279 13.98 11.19 -6.96
CA ALA A 279 13.22 11.27 -5.72
C ALA A 279 14.01 11.94 -4.57
N ARG A 280 15.35 11.94 -4.62
CA ARG A 280 16.21 12.62 -3.64
C ARG A 280 16.15 14.15 -3.72
N ASP A 281 15.72 14.71 -4.84
CA ASP A 281 15.51 16.16 -4.95
C ASP A 281 14.27 16.61 -4.18
N SER A 282 13.41 15.70 -3.77
CA SER A 282 12.20 15.97 -2.99
C SER A 282 12.44 15.75 -1.49
N MET A 283 12.38 16.82 -0.70
CA MET A 283 12.43 16.74 0.78
C MET A 283 11.32 15.84 1.34
N VAL A 284 10.12 15.91 0.76
CA VAL A 284 8.97 15.10 1.18
C VAL A 284 9.24 13.61 0.93
N SER A 285 9.81 13.27 -0.22
CA SER A 285 10.18 11.88 -0.54
C SER A 285 11.25 11.34 0.40
N GLN A 286 12.27 12.16 0.71
CA GLN A 286 13.31 11.78 1.67
C GLN A 286 12.74 11.60 3.08
N ALA A 287 11.92 12.53 3.56
CA ALA A 287 11.29 12.44 4.87
C ALA A 287 10.38 11.20 4.98
N SER A 288 9.60 10.93 3.94
CA SER A 288 8.72 9.76 3.87
C SER A 288 9.50 8.45 3.91
N LEU A 289 10.60 8.36 3.15
CA LEU A 289 11.47 7.17 3.17
C LEU A 289 12.09 6.93 4.56
N MET A 290 12.64 7.99 5.17
CA MET A 290 13.19 7.92 6.54
C MET A 290 12.13 7.45 7.54
N GLY A 291 10.95 8.07 7.52
CA GLY A 291 9.85 7.73 8.43
C GLY A 291 9.36 6.30 8.26
N ARG A 292 9.24 5.82 7.01
CA ARG A 292 8.83 4.44 6.71
C ARG A 292 9.87 3.42 7.19
N LEU A 293 11.16 3.67 6.98
CA LEU A 293 12.22 2.79 7.46
C LEU A 293 12.20 2.67 8.98
N GLU A 294 12.18 3.79 9.70
CA GLU A 294 12.12 3.81 11.18
C GLU A 294 10.82 3.17 11.70
N ALA A 295 9.68 3.46 11.10
CA ALA A 295 8.40 2.86 11.49
C ALA A 295 8.38 1.34 11.29
N ARG A 296 9.16 0.81 10.33
CA ARG A 296 9.31 -0.61 10.03
C ARG A 296 10.34 -1.29 10.96
N GLY A 297 11.12 -0.52 11.71
CA GLY A 297 12.19 -1.03 12.59
C GLY A 297 13.56 -1.11 11.92
N PHE A 298 13.70 -0.58 10.71
CA PHE A 298 14.98 -0.30 10.08
C PHE A 298 15.49 1.07 10.50
N LYS A 299 16.75 1.36 10.21
CA LYS A 299 17.34 2.68 10.35
C LYS A 299 17.46 3.34 8.98
N TYR A 300 17.44 4.67 8.95
CA TYR A 300 17.73 5.38 7.70
C TYR A 300 19.11 4.98 7.12
N SER A 301 20.10 4.67 7.97
CA SER A 301 21.40 4.16 7.52
C SER A 301 21.32 2.84 6.73
N ASP A 302 20.24 2.09 6.85
CA ASP A 302 20.02 0.83 6.13
C ASP A 302 19.58 1.04 4.66
N GLU A 303 19.14 2.26 4.30
CA GLU A 303 18.69 2.62 2.94
C GLU A 303 19.72 2.21 1.88
N ALA A 304 21.00 2.54 2.11
CA ALA A 304 22.07 2.19 1.18
C ALA A 304 22.26 0.66 1.04
N ALA A 305 22.01 -0.10 2.10
CA ALA A 305 22.06 -1.56 2.05
C ALA A 305 20.85 -2.13 1.29
N ILE A 306 19.64 -1.62 1.54
CA ILE A 306 18.42 -1.98 0.83
C ILE A 306 18.60 -1.76 -0.67
N ARG A 307 19.06 -0.57 -1.08
CA ARG A 307 19.33 -0.24 -2.49
C ARG A 307 20.33 -1.21 -3.12
N ARG A 308 21.46 -1.49 -2.45
CA ARG A 308 22.44 -2.48 -2.96
C ARG A 308 21.81 -3.86 -3.14
N ARG A 309 20.89 -4.27 -2.26
CA ARG A 309 20.18 -5.56 -2.37
C ARG A 309 19.24 -5.57 -3.57
N ILE A 310 18.47 -4.51 -3.81
CA ILE A 310 17.62 -4.38 -5.00
C ILE A 310 18.49 -4.46 -6.26
N GLN A 311 19.61 -3.74 -6.32
CA GLN A 311 20.54 -3.80 -7.45
C GLN A 311 21.19 -5.18 -7.64
N ALA A 312 21.35 -5.95 -6.58
CA ALA A 312 21.92 -7.30 -6.63
C ALA A 312 20.93 -8.42 -7.00
N VAL A 313 19.62 -8.12 -7.09
CA VAL A 313 18.61 -9.12 -7.49
C VAL A 313 18.95 -9.72 -8.85
N THR A 314 18.85 -11.03 -8.99
CA THR A 314 19.16 -11.76 -10.23
C THR A 314 17.88 -12.08 -11.02
N ALA A 315 18.01 -12.38 -12.31
CA ALA A 315 16.89 -12.82 -13.15
C ALA A 315 16.23 -14.09 -12.59
N GLU A 316 17.04 -15.00 -12.06
CA GLU A 316 16.54 -16.23 -11.40
C GLU A 316 15.74 -15.93 -10.14
N GLU A 317 16.13 -14.93 -9.33
CA GLU A 317 15.37 -14.53 -8.14
C GLU A 317 14.04 -13.88 -8.53
N VAL A 318 13.98 -13.08 -9.60
CA VAL A 318 12.73 -12.54 -10.16
C VAL A 318 11.83 -13.66 -10.68
N GLN A 319 12.37 -14.64 -11.39
CA GLN A 319 11.62 -15.80 -11.86
C GLN A 319 11.01 -16.59 -10.68
N LYS A 320 11.79 -16.86 -9.62
CA LYS A 320 11.31 -17.53 -8.41
C LYS A 320 10.21 -16.72 -7.70
N ALA A 321 10.30 -15.40 -7.69
CA ALA A 321 9.25 -14.54 -7.16
C ALA A 321 7.95 -14.66 -7.97
N ALA A 322 8.02 -14.70 -9.30
CA ALA A 322 6.88 -14.93 -10.18
C ALA A 322 6.25 -16.33 -9.97
N GLN A 323 7.08 -17.36 -9.79
CA GLN A 323 6.63 -18.75 -9.54
C GLN A 323 5.81 -18.90 -8.25
N MET A 324 5.93 -17.98 -7.29
CA MET A 324 5.11 -18.00 -6.07
C MET A 324 3.68 -17.48 -6.27
N LEU A 325 3.43 -16.75 -7.34
CA LEU A 325 2.15 -16.09 -7.63
C LEU A 325 1.20 -17.05 -8.36
N THR A 326 0.88 -18.15 -7.69
CA THR A 326 0.08 -19.26 -8.26
C THR A 326 -1.42 -18.98 -8.15
N ASP A 327 -2.22 -19.53 -9.07
CA ASP A 327 -3.66 -19.28 -9.11
C ASP A 327 -4.40 -19.77 -7.87
N ASP A 328 -3.98 -20.88 -7.27
CA ASP A 328 -4.57 -21.44 -6.05
C ASP A 328 -4.46 -20.53 -4.82
N ARG A 329 -3.58 -19.53 -4.86
CA ARG A 329 -3.38 -18.54 -3.79
C ARG A 329 -3.88 -17.15 -4.14
N SER A 330 -4.45 -16.97 -5.31
CA SER A 330 -4.89 -15.68 -5.81
C SER A 330 -6.20 -15.22 -5.16
N SER A 331 -6.38 -13.89 -5.13
CA SER A 331 -7.65 -13.23 -4.84
C SER A 331 -7.98 -12.35 -6.03
N THR A 332 -9.09 -12.60 -6.68
CA THR A 332 -9.53 -11.86 -7.87
C THR A 332 -10.74 -11.01 -7.55
N VAL A 333 -10.74 -9.77 -8.03
CA VAL A 333 -11.82 -8.81 -7.86
C VAL A 333 -12.14 -8.19 -9.22
N ILE A 334 -13.43 -8.06 -9.52
CA ILE A 334 -13.94 -7.32 -10.68
C ILE A 334 -14.95 -6.28 -10.18
N ILE A 335 -14.78 -5.03 -10.57
CA ILE A 335 -15.79 -3.98 -10.40
C ILE A 335 -16.41 -3.74 -11.75
N MET A 336 -17.72 -4.00 -11.87
CA MET A 336 -18.48 -3.81 -13.11
C MET A 336 -19.20 -2.46 -13.12
N PRO A 337 -19.42 -1.84 -14.28
CA PRO A 337 -20.42 -0.78 -14.41
C PRO A 337 -21.81 -1.30 -13.98
N GLU A 338 -22.62 -0.50 -13.29
CA GLU A 338 -23.99 -0.90 -12.92
C GLU A 338 -24.89 -1.22 -14.12
N SER A 339 -24.62 -0.58 -15.25
CA SER A 339 -25.35 -0.77 -16.51
C SER A 339 -24.78 -1.87 -17.40
N ALA A 340 -23.78 -2.64 -16.94
CA ALA A 340 -23.20 -3.70 -17.74
C ALA A 340 -24.19 -4.86 -17.94
N PRO A 341 -24.27 -5.46 -19.14
CA PRO A 341 -25.03 -6.68 -19.35
C PRO A 341 -24.46 -7.81 -18.48
N PRO A 342 -25.29 -8.79 -18.08
CA PRO A 342 -24.80 -9.92 -17.31
C PRO A 342 -23.64 -10.63 -18.02
N ALA A 343 -22.65 -11.08 -17.25
CA ALA A 343 -21.50 -11.80 -17.78
C ALA A 343 -21.97 -13.02 -18.61
N PRO A 344 -21.25 -13.39 -19.69
CA PRO A 344 -21.56 -14.59 -20.45
C PRO A 344 -21.66 -15.83 -19.54
N ALA A 345 -22.59 -16.72 -19.84
CA ALA A 345 -22.93 -17.88 -19.00
C ALA A 345 -21.78 -18.92 -18.81
N ASP A 346 -20.67 -18.76 -19.50
CA ASP A 346 -19.51 -19.66 -19.46
C ASP A 346 -18.50 -19.38 -18.33
N TYR A 347 -18.79 -18.41 -17.44
CA TYR A 347 -17.96 -18.23 -16.26
C TYR A 347 -18.22 -19.39 -15.28
N THR A 348 -17.41 -20.42 -15.34
CA THR A 348 -17.41 -21.49 -14.32
C THR A 348 -16.92 -20.91 -13.00
N ALA A 349 -17.85 -20.37 -12.22
CA ALA A 349 -17.61 -20.05 -10.83
C ALA A 349 -16.99 -21.30 -10.17
N VAL A 350 -15.84 -21.14 -9.54
CA VAL A 350 -15.27 -22.16 -8.65
C VAL A 350 -16.41 -22.56 -7.70
N LYS A 351 -16.95 -23.76 -7.87
CA LYS A 351 -18.04 -24.30 -7.05
C LYS A 351 -17.65 -24.12 -5.59
N LYS A 352 -18.53 -23.47 -4.81
CA LYS A 352 -18.42 -23.48 -3.36
C LYS A 352 -18.33 -24.95 -2.91
N PRO A 353 -17.41 -25.34 -2.01
CA PRO A 353 -17.44 -26.67 -1.43
C PRO A 353 -18.80 -26.84 -0.72
N GLU A 354 -19.56 -27.86 -1.10
CA GLU A 354 -20.76 -28.28 -0.41
C GLU A 354 -20.41 -28.60 1.04
N LYS A 355 -21.18 -28.02 1.95
CA LYS A 355 -21.09 -28.33 3.38
C LYS A 355 -21.47 -29.80 3.55
N GLN A 356 -20.55 -30.64 4.01
CA GLN A 356 -20.84 -31.87 4.75
C GLN A 356 -20.93 -31.57 6.24
#